data_34c96677b6f24431ca89e4548b760047
#
_entry.id   34c96677b6f24431ca89e4548b760047
#
_cell.length_a   1.000
_cell.length_b   1.000
_cell.length_c   1.000
_cell.angle_alpha   90.00
_cell.angle_beta   90.00
_cell.angle_gamma   90.00
#
_symmetry.space_group_name_H-M   'P 1'
#
loop_
_entity.id
_entity.type
_entity.pdbx_description
1 polymer ?
#
loop_
_entity_poly.entity_id
_entity_poly.type
_entity_poly.pdbx_seq_one_letter_code
_entity_poly.pdbx_strand_id
1 'polypeptide(L)'
;MKQVAMFFLCILFIFPSQVLAQSQVPILVYHSIEEYKGKGSKELYVTPENFEKQMIYLRDRGYTLLTFERWQDFDKVNKPIFITFDDGYKNNVNAFDIFQKLTNEHFKPSGTIFVISDFIGRSNRLSKSDLKMLADSGIFSIQSHTATHPDLTKITNYEYELKGSKEKIQTITGKPVIALAYPYGNFSNKVVAETKKYYLFGLTTTPKTFSEKGIKDEVYLLPRIYIKYSTTLDDFARIVEGK
;
A
#
# COMPACT_ATOMS: atom_id res chain seq x y z
N MET A 1 -41.75 26.13 -62.98
CA MET A 1 -41.51 25.22 -61.85
C MET A 1 -40.08 25.47 -61.40
N LYS A 2 -39.90 26.17 -60.23
CA LYS A 2 -38.58 26.42 -59.65
C LYS A 2 -38.28 25.32 -58.62
N GLN A 3 -37.22 24.51 -58.81
CA GLN A 3 -36.76 23.54 -57.85
C GLN A 3 -35.93 24.27 -56.78
N VAL A 4 -36.35 24.14 -55.52
CA VAL A 4 -35.58 24.62 -54.34
C VAL A 4 -34.72 23.45 -53.86
N ALA A 5 -33.41 23.55 -54.01
CA ALA A 5 -32.46 22.61 -53.46
C ALA A 5 -32.24 22.94 -51.99
N MET A 6 -32.65 22.05 -51.10
CA MET A 6 -32.43 22.14 -49.66
C MET A 6 -31.10 21.53 -49.28
N PHE A 7 -30.12 22.35 -48.95
CA PHE A 7 -28.80 21.88 -48.43
C PHE A 7 -28.95 21.50 -46.96
N PHE A 8 -28.79 20.23 -46.67
CA PHE A 8 -28.65 19.76 -45.30
C PHE A 8 -27.18 19.97 -44.84
N LEU A 9 -26.99 20.92 -43.92
CA LEU A 9 -25.69 21.16 -43.25
C LEU A 9 -25.55 20.15 -42.11
N CYS A 10 -24.79 19.06 -42.32
CA CYS A 10 -24.42 18.13 -41.28
C CYS A 10 -23.38 18.79 -40.37
N ILE A 11 -23.79 19.28 -39.20
CA ILE A 11 -22.87 19.74 -38.15
C ILE A 11 -22.29 18.50 -37.45
N LEU A 12 -21.04 18.18 -37.74
CA LEU A 12 -20.25 17.18 -37.03
C LEU A 12 -19.88 17.76 -35.63
N PHE A 13 -20.58 17.32 -34.61
CA PHE A 13 -20.15 17.55 -33.23
C PHE A 13 -18.90 16.73 -32.95
N ILE A 14 -17.74 17.37 -33.04
CA ILE A 14 -16.48 16.80 -32.51
C ILE A 14 -16.52 16.93 -30.98
N PHE A 15 -16.95 15.90 -30.31
CA PHE A 15 -16.74 15.82 -28.83
C PHE A 15 -15.24 15.62 -28.60
N PRO A 16 -14.58 16.53 -27.84
CA PRO A 16 -13.20 16.27 -27.47
C PRO A 16 -13.17 14.99 -26.61
N SER A 17 -12.46 13.97 -27.08
CA SER A 17 -12.14 12.82 -26.26
C SER A 17 -11.36 13.34 -25.06
N GLN A 18 -12.00 13.40 -23.89
CA GLN A 18 -11.26 13.60 -22.64
C GLN A 18 -10.34 12.39 -22.49
N VAL A 19 -9.07 12.59 -22.77
CA VAL A 19 -8.01 11.68 -22.32
C VAL A 19 -8.06 11.77 -20.80
N LEU A 20 -8.73 10.82 -20.17
CA LEU A 20 -8.66 10.64 -18.72
C LEU A 20 -7.19 10.48 -18.38
N ALA A 21 -6.62 11.47 -17.72
CA ALA A 21 -5.26 11.37 -17.21
C ALA A 21 -5.21 10.11 -16.34
N GLN A 22 -4.36 9.15 -16.74
CA GLN A 22 -4.21 7.89 -16.03
C GLN A 22 -3.85 8.18 -14.57
N SER A 23 -4.67 7.74 -13.63
CA SER A 23 -4.51 8.06 -12.22
C SER A 23 -3.17 7.47 -11.71
N GLN A 24 -2.34 8.35 -11.17
CA GLN A 24 -1.10 7.99 -10.50
C GLN A 24 -1.42 7.70 -9.04
N VAL A 25 -1.25 6.47 -8.60
CA VAL A 25 -1.58 6.03 -7.23
C VAL A 25 -0.29 5.80 -6.44
N PRO A 26 0.04 6.66 -5.46
CA PRO A 26 1.16 6.41 -4.58
C PRO A 26 0.85 5.22 -3.64
N ILE A 27 1.81 4.30 -3.53
CA ILE A 27 1.83 3.25 -2.51
C ILE A 27 3.08 3.50 -1.70
N LEU A 28 2.92 3.94 -0.45
CA LEU A 28 4.03 4.30 0.41
C LEU A 28 4.43 3.15 1.31
N VAL A 29 5.74 2.97 1.54
CA VAL A 29 6.24 2.00 2.50
C VAL A 29 6.99 2.66 3.65
N TYR A 30 6.52 2.39 4.85
CA TYR A 30 7.13 2.70 6.14
C TYR A 30 7.62 1.41 6.80
N HIS A 31 8.39 1.55 7.88
CA HIS A 31 8.77 0.42 8.74
C HIS A 31 8.47 0.76 10.20
N SER A 32 9.35 1.46 10.87
CA SER A 32 9.27 1.78 12.29
C SER A 32 8.71 3.18 12.51
N ILE A 33 7.65 3.33 13.30
CA ILE A 33 7.10 4.63 13.69
C ILE A 33 7.52 4.91 15.14
N GLU A 34 8.74 5.37 15.30
CA GLU A 34 9.37 5.63 16.60
C GLU A 34 10.57 6.56 16.43
N GLU A 35 10.98 7.22 17.53
CA GLU A 35 12.25 7.95 17.59
C GLU A 35 13.44 6.99 17.39
N TYR A 36 14.41 7.41 16.58
CA TYR A 36 15.61 6.61 16.39
C TYR A 36 16.51 6.65 17.61
N LYS A 37 16.78 5.48 18.21
CA LYS A 37 17.57 5.32 19.46
C LYS A 37 18.99 4.79 19.21
N GLY A 38 19.52 4.99 17.99
CA GLY A 38 20.91 4.58 17.68
C GLY A 38 21.10 3.10 17.36
N LYS A 39 20.04 2.33 17.12
CA LYS A 39 20.14 0.89 16.78
C LYS A 39 19.49 0.58 15.41
N GLY A 40 20.19 -0.18 14.60
CA GLY A 40 19.73 -0.55 13.26
C GLY A 40 19.90 0.57 12.22
N SER A 41 19.28 0.42 11.08
CA SER A 41 19.32 1.43 10.02
C SER A 41 18.39 2.59 10.35
N LYS A 42 18.93 3.80 10.46
CA LYS A 42 18.18 5.02 10.78
C LYS A 42 17.06 5.29 9.77
N GLU A 43 17.31 5.00 8.49
CA GLU A 43 16.36 5.27 7.41
C GLU A 43 15.08 4.40 7.48
N LEU A 44 15.07 3.35 8.31
CA LEU A 44 13.86 2.55 8.59
C LEU A 44 12.88 3.25 9.55
N TYR A 45 13.28 4.37 10.18
CA TYR A 45 12.47 5.05 11.19
C TYR A 45 11.82 6.29 10.61
N VAL A 46 10.59 6.54 11.02
CA VAL A 46 9.89 7.83 10.88
C VAL A 46 9.36 8.17 12.26
N THR A 47 9.65 9.38 12.77
CA THR A 47 9.18 9.77 14.08
C THR A 47 7.66 9.88 14.10
N PRO A 48 6.99 9.61 15.24
CA PRO A 48 5.53 9.77 15.35
C PRO A 48 5.07 11.17 14.95
N GLU A 49 5.84 12.20 15.33
CA GLU A 49 5.54 13.60 14.96
C GLU A 49 5.57 13.81 13.43
N ASN A 50 6.61 13.30 12.75
CA ASN A 50 6.69 13.42 11.28
C ASN A 50 5.59 12.62 10.60
N PHE A 51 5.31 11.40 11.08
CA PHE A 51 4.22 10.60 10.54
C PHE A 51 2.87 11.31 10.69
N GLU A 52 2.59 11.90 11.86
CA GLU A 52 1.37 12.67 12.09
C GLU A 52 1.27 13.87 11.13
N LYS A 53 2.34 14.64 10.94
CA LYS A 53 2.39 15.75 9.98
C LYS A 53 2.10 15.29 8.55
N GLN A 54 2.64 14.16 8.15
CA GLN A 54 2.39 13.56 6.83
C GLN A 54 0.91 13.15 6.68
N MET A 55 0.30 12.55 7.71
CA MET A 55 -1.12 12.17 7.67
C MET A 55 -2.06 13.39 7.69
N ILE A 56 -1.71 14.44 8.44
CA ILE A 56 -2.41 15.74 8.41
C ILE A 56 -2.34 16.34 7.00
N TYR A 57 -1.16 16.31 6.36
CA TYR A 57 -1.02 16.76 4.98
C TYR A 57 -1.95 16.02 4.02
N LEU A 58 -2.04 14.68 4.11
CA LEU A 58 -2.94 13.89 3.29
C LEU A 58 -4.41 14.25 3.53
N ARG A 59 -4.80 14.40 4.80
CA ARG A 59 -6.15 14.83 5.19
C ARG A 59 -6.49 16.17 4.58
N ASP A 60 -5.65 17.18 4.79
CA ASP A 60 -5.90 18.57 4.39
C ASP A 60 -5.88 18.75 2.86
N ARG A 61 -5.25 17.82 2.13
CA ARG A 61 -5.24 17.76 0.66
C ARG A 61 -6.31 16.84 0.06
N GLY A 62 -7.15 16.22 0.89
CA GLY A 62 -8.30 15.42 0.47
C GLY A 62 -7.92 14.06 -0.13
N TYR A 63 -6.82 13.44 0.35
CA TYR A 63 -6.47 12.09 -0.03
C TYR A 63 -7.41 11.07 0.62
N THR A 64 -7.69 9.99 -0.10
CA THR A 64 -8.42 8.83 0.41
C THR A 64 -7.45 7.67 0.62
N LEU A 65 -7.26 7.27 1.87
CA LEU A 65 -6.38 6.15 2.23
C LEU A 65 -7.11 4.83 2.03
N LEU A 66 -6.51 3.92 1.27
CA LEU A 66 -7.08 2.63 0.92
C LEU A 66 -6.25 1.47 1.46
N THR A 67 -6.91 0.33 1.66
CA THR A 67 -6.27 -0.99 1.85
C THR A 67 -6.48 -1.86 0.61
N PHE A 68 -5.77 -2.99 0.50
CA PHE A 68 -5.84 -3.84 -0.70
C PHE A 68 -7.21 -4.53 -0.85
N GLU A 69 -7.99 -4.67 0.21
CA GLU A 69 -9.39 -5.13 0.14
C GLU A 69 -10.28 -4.14 -0.63
N ARG A 70 -9.88 -2.87 -0.65
CA ARG A 70 -10.55 -1.79 -1.38
C ARG A 70 -9.83 -1.40 -2.67
N TRP A 71 -9.03 -2.30 -3.23
CA TRP A 71 -8.31 -2.04 -4.48
C TRP A 71 -9.22 -1.54 -5.60
N GLN A 72 -10.40 -2.12 -5.73
CA GLN A 72 -11.40 -1.76 -6.76
C GLN A 72 -11.98 -0.34 -6.63
N ASP A 73 -11.60 0.40 -5.58
CA ASP A 73 -12.08 1.76 -5.35
C ASP A 73 -11.07 2.82 -5.79
N PHE A 74 -9.84 2.45 -6.17
CA PHE A 74 -8.77 3.42 -6.41
C PHE A 74 -9.07 4.41 -7.55
N ASP A 75 -9.89 4.04 -8.52
CA ASP A 75 -10.35 4.88 -9.62
C ASP A 75 -11.67 5.62 -9.33
N LYS A 76 -12.30 5.34 -8.20
CA LYS A 76 -13.61 5.87 -7.79
C LYS A 76 -13.54 6.92 -6.69
N VAL A 77 -12.40 7.04 -6.02
CA VAL A 77 -12.22 7.96 -4.90
C VAL A 77 -11.28 9.11 -5.27
N ASN A 78 -11.39 10.21 -4.53
CA ASN A 78 -10.50 11.34 -4.71
C ASN A 78 -9.10 11.02 -4.17
N LYS A 79 -8.06 11.29 -4.97
CA LYS A 79 -6.64 11.14 -4.62
C LYS A 79 -6.36 9.86 -3.82
N PRO A 80 -6.52 8.67 -4.44
CA PRO A 80 -6.25 7.40 -3.77
C PRO A 80 -4.77 7.29 -3.37
N ILE A 81 -4.52 6.75 -2.19
CA ILE A 81 -3.17 6.47 -1.69
C ILE A 81 -3.20 5.24 -0.78
N PHE A 82 -2.13 4.43 -0.82
CA PHE A 82 -1.96 3.29 0.08
C PHE A 82 -0.80 3.57 1.04
N ILE A 83 -1.05 3.42 2.33
CA ILE A 83 -0.05 3.51 3.40
C ILE A 83 0.28 2.10 3.85
N THR A 84 1.54 1.67 3.66
CA THR A 84 1.97 0.33 4.03
C THR A 84 3.13 0.37 5.02
N PHE A 85 3.19 -0.66 5.90
CA PHE A 85 4.24 -0.82 6.91
C PHE A 85 4.80 -2.22 6.77
N ASP A 86 6.11 -2.36 6.64
CA ASP A 86 6.76 -3.66 6.54
C ASP A 86 7.27 -4.14 7.91
N ASP A 87 7.60 -5.44 8.01
CA ASP A 87 8.19 -6.14 9.13
C ASP A 87 7.30 -6.37 10.36
N GLY A 88 6.16 -5.69 10.49
CA GLY A 88 5.28 -5.81 11.67
C GLY A 88 5.94 -5.37 12.96
N TYR A 89 6.66 -4.24 12.98
CA TYR A 89 7.26 -3.68 14.18
C TYR A 89 6.22 -3.33 15.25
N LYS A 90 6.56 -3.57 16.52
CA LYS A 90 5.69 -3.28 17.67
C LYS A 90 5.23 -1.82 17.71
N ASN A 91 6.09 -0.90 17.31
CA ASN A 91 5.83 0.54 17.29
C ASN A 91 4.92 1.01 16.15
N ASN A 92 4.43 0.11 15.27
CA ASN A 92 3.34 0.43 14.36
C ASN A 92 2.02 0.73 15.08
N VAL A 93 1.90 0.41 16.38
CA VAL A 93 0.79 0.87 17.25
C VAL A 93 0.75 2.40 17.32
N ASN A 94 1.88 3.09 17.25
CA ASN A 94 1.91 4.56 17.23
C ASN A 94 1.21 5.12 15.96
N ALA A 95 1.31 4.43 14.83
CA ALA A 95 0.56 4.80 13.63
C ALA A 95 -0.96 4.59 13.82
N PHE A 96 -1.35 3.54 14.53
CA PHE A 96 -2.75 3.29 14.87
C PHE A 96 -3.33 4.41 15.75
N ASP A 97 -2.62 4.81 16.80
CA ASP A 97 -3.04 5.88 17.69
C ASP A 97 -3.20 7.22 16.93
N ILE A 98 -2.27 7.51 16.00
CA ILE A 98 -2.34 8.70 15.14
C ILE A 98 -3.55 8.61 14.20
N PHE A 99 -3.81 7.46 13.58
CA PHE A 99 -4.97 7.26 12.72
C PHE A 99 -6.27 7.44 13.48
N GLN A 100 -6.39 6.87 14.69
CA GLN A 100 -7.56 7.08 15.55
C GLN A 100 -7.75 8.56 15.89
N LYS A 101 -6.68 9.26 16.29
CA LYS A 101 -6.70 10.69 16.63
C LYS A 101 -7.17 11.57 15.47
N LEU A 102 -6.79 11.23 14.23
CA LEU A 102 -7.11 12.01 13.03
C LEU A 102 -8.45 11.63 12.40
N THR A 103 -9.07 10.54 12.84
CA THR A 103 -10.35 10.06 12.32
C THR A 103 -11.47 11.06 12.62
N ASN A 104 -12.22 11.44 11.57
CA ASN A 104 -13.45 12.26 11.67
C ASN A 104 -14.44 11.88 10.56
N GLU A 105 -15.52 12.64 10.40
CA GLU A 105 -16.55 12.38 9.38
C GLU A 105 -16.00 12.41 7.94
N HIS A 106 -14.98 13.24 7.68
CA HIS A 106 -14.42 13.49 6.35
C HIS A 106 -13.10 12.76 6.09
N PHE A 107 -12.42 12.27 7.11
CA PHE A 107 -11.14 11.58 7.00
C PHE A 107 -11.14 10.31 7.85
N LYS A 108 -11.10 9.17 7.17
CA LYS A 108 -11.05 7.83 7.78
C LYS A 108 -9.76 7.14 7.33
N PRO A 109 -8.63 7.45 7.98
CA PRO A 109 -7.35 6.88 7.58
C PRO A 109 -7.34 5.38 7.77
N SER A 110 -6.72 4.68 6.83
CA SER A 110 -6.48 3.24 6.90
C SER A 110 -5.12 2.89 6.34
N GLY A 111 -4.58 1.73 6.71
CA GLY A 111 -3.28 1.28 6.26
C GLY A 111 -3.16 -0.24 6.23
N THR A 112 -2.04 -0.73 5.71
CA THR A 112 -1.74 -2.15 5.61
C THR A 112 -0.42 -2.46 6.31
N ILE A 113 -0.41 -3.44 7.21
CA ILE A 113 0.81 -3.92 7.87
C ILE A 113 1.17 -5.29 7.29
N PHE A 114 2.35 -5.39 6.69
CA PHE A 114 2.94 -6.62 6.20
C PHE A 114 3.80 -7.25 7.28
N VAL A 115 3.38 -8.38 7.84
CA VAL A 115 4.05 -9.00 8.98
C VAL A 115 4.88 -10.22 8.56
N ILE A 116 6.08 -10.35 9.15
CA ILE A 116 6.89 -11.57 9.06
C ILE A 116 6.31 -12.56 10.07
N SER A 117 5.62 -13.59 9.58
CA SER A 117 4.76 -14.40 10.46
C SER A 117 5.50 -15.12 11.59
N ASP A 118 6.76 -15.51 11.41
CA ASP A 118 7.55 -16.19 12.44
C ASP A 118 8.21 -15.23 13.44
N PHE A 119 8.07 -13.91 13.17
CA PHE A 119 8.55 -12.91 14.11
C PHE A 119 7.44 -12.39 15.02
N ILE A 120 6.17 -12.77 14.79
CA ILE A 120 5.03 -12.39 15.62
C ILE A 120 5.30 -12.78 17.09
N GLY A 121 5.17 -11.78 17.98
CA GLY A 121 5.38 -11.96 19.42
C GLY A 121 6.83 -11.82 19.89
N ARG A 122 7.81 -11.59 19.01
CA ARG A 122 9.15 -11.17 19.45
C ARG A 122 9.07 -9.79 20.10
N SER A 123 10.04 -9.48 20.96
CA SER A 123 10.02 -8.26 21.79
C SER A 123 9.81 -6.94 21.03
N ASN A 124 10.30 -6.86 19.79
CA ASN A 124 10.18 -5.69 18.92
C ASN A 124 9.17 -5.87 17.77
N ARG A 125 8.31 -6.87 17.85
CA ARG A 125 7.28 -7.17 16.84
C ARG A 125 5.89 -7.20 17.48
N LEU A 126 4.88 -6.96 16.66
CA LEU A 126 3.48 -7.07 17.06
C LEU A 126 3.19 -8.48 17.59
N SER A 127 2.48 -8.56 18.71
CA SER A 127 2.00 -9.81 19.28
C SER A 127 0.73 -10.30 18.56
N LYS A 128 0.28 -11.52 18.86
CA LYS A 128 -1.01 -12.03 18.34
C LYS A 128 -2.19 -11.14 18.77
N SER A 129 -2.18 -10.65 20.01
CA SER A 129 -3.21 -9.74 20.52
C SER A 129 -3.19 -8.39 19.84
N ASP A 130 -2.00 -7.83 19.57
CA ASP A 130 -1.86 -6.57 18.82
C ASP A 130 -2.43 -6.74 17.39
N LEU A 131 -2.06 -7.80 16.68
CA LEU A 131 -2.53 -8.07 15.33
C LEU A 131 -4.06 -8.24 15.27
N LYS A 132 -4.61 -8.96 16.25
CA LYS A 132 -6.07 -9.12 16.34
C LYS A 132 -6.76 -7.79 16.61
N MET A 133 -6.29 -7.01 17.54
CA MET A 133 -6.83 -5.67 17.86
C MET A 133 -6.79 -4.75 16.65
N LEU A 134 -5.64 -4.68 15.95
CA LEU A 134 -5.46 -3.86 14.77
C LEU A 134 -6.39 -4.29 13.62
N ALA A 135 -6.51 -5.59 13.38
CA ALA A 135 -7.40 -6.14 12.35
C ALA A 135 -8.89 -5.92 12.65
N ASP A 136 -9.30 -6.04 13.93
CA ASP A 136 -10.69 -5.86 14.36
C ASP A 136 -11.10 -4.38 14.39
N SER A 137 -10.16 -3.45 14.48
CA SER A 137 -10.41 -2.00 14.45
C SER A 137 -10.98 -1.52 13.11
N GLY A 138 -10.76 -2.25 12.03
CA GLY A 138 -11.10 -1.83 10.67
C GLY A 138 -10.18 -0.72 10.10
N ILE A 139 -9.18 -0.27 10.88
CA ILE A 139 -8.19 0.74 10.45
C ILE A 139 -7.04 0.07 9.71
N PHE A 140 -6.58 -1.09 10.19
CA PHE A 140 -5.47 -1.79 9.57
C PHE A 140 -5.87 -3.13 8.95
N SER A 141 -5.40 -3.34 7.73
CA SER A 141 -5.32 -4.64 7.07
C SER A 141 -3.98 -5.31 7.44
N ILE A 142 -4.01 -6.55 7.90
CA ILE A 142 -2.81 -7.32 8.24
C ILE A 142 -2.52 -8.30 7.12
N GLN A 143 -1.38 -8.13 6.46
CA GLN A 143 -0.98 -8.86 5.27
C GLN A 143 0.38 -9.54 5.46
N SER A 144 0.84 -10.29 4.46
CA SER A 144 2.03 -11.14 4.58
C SER A 144 3.32 -10.45 4.12
N HIS A 145 4.39 -10.61 4.92
CA HIS A 145 5.78 -10.33 4.54
C HIS A 145 6.64 -11.60 4.62
N THR A 146 6.09 -12.74 4.16
CA THR A 146 6.63 -14.09 4.25
C THR A 146 6.70 -14.66 5.68
N ALA A 147 7.17 -15.91 5.82
CA ALA A 147 7.33 -16.52 7.14
C ALA A 147 8.59 -16.02 7.84
N THR A 148 9.75 -16.01 7.17
CA THR A 148 11.06 -15.75 7.79
C THR A 148 11.84 -14.59 7.18
N HIS A 149 11.26 -13.89 6.19
CA HIS A 149 11.87 -12.77 5.48
C HIS A 149 13.10 -13.15 4.63
N PRO A 150 13.07 -14.24 3.84
CA PRO A 150 14.18 -14.57 2.96
C PRO A 150 14.13 -13.75 1.66
N ASP A 151 15.26 -13.68 0.96
CA ASP A 151 15.24 -13.32 -0.45
C ASP A 151 14.57 -14.47 -1.24
N LEU A 152 13.32 -14.24 -1.66
CA LEU A 152 12.51 -15.26 -2.34
C LEU A 152 13.13 -15.75 -3.66
N THR A 153 14.05 -15.00 -4.26
CA THR A 153 14.76 -15.43 -5.48
C THR A 153 15.79 -16.51 -5.21
N LYS A 154 16.15 -16.76 -3.93
CA LYS A 154 17.23 -17.66 -3.49
C LYS A 154 16.73 -18.90 -2.73
N ILE A 155 15.41 -19.08 -2.61
CA ILE A 155 14.80 -20.19 -1.87
C ILE A 155 14.15 -21.22 -2.79
N THR A 156 13.80 -22.36 -2.20
CA THR A 156 13.03 -23.42 -2.86
C THR A 156 11.74 -23.77 -2.15
N ASN A 157 11.64 -23.53 -0.84
CA ASN A 157 10.45 -23.82 -0.04
C ASN A 157 9.47 -22.64 -0.02
N TYR A 158 8.83 -22.38 -1.15
CA TYR A 158 7.82 -21.31 -1.27
C TYR A 158 6.56 -21.62 -0.48
N GLU A 159 6.17 -22.87 -0.32
CA GLU A 159 4.95 -23.23 0.41
C GLU A 159 5.03 -22.75 1.85
N TYR A 160 6.13 -22.97 2.55
CA TYR A 160 6.33 -22.51 3.91
C TYR A 160 6.31 -20.98 4.00
N GLU A 161 7.06 -20.30 3.14
CA GLU A 161 7.21 -18.85 3.17
C GLU A 161 5.93 -18.11 2.78
N LEU A 162 5.17 -18.62 1.82
CA LEU A 162 3.99 -17.96 1.28
C LEU A 162 2.70 -18.48 1.91
N LYS A 163 2.38 -19.77 1.72
CA LYS A 163 1.16 -20.37 2.25
C LYS A 163 1.17 -20.42 3.78
N GLY A 164 2.27 -20.90 4.37
CA GLY A 164 2.41 -20.99 5.83
C GLY A 164 2.25 -19.63 6.51
N SER A 165 2.90 -18.58 5.98
CA SER A 165 2.71 -17.20 6.47
C SER A 165 1.27 -16.74 6.38
N LYS A 166 0.64 -16.90 5.22
CA LYS A 166 -0.77 -16.55 4.99
C LYS A 166 -1.69 -17.21 6.01
N GLU A 167 -1.63 -18.53 6.12
CA GLU A 167 -2.51 -19.31 7.01
C GLU A 167 -2.33 -18.93 8.47
N LYS A 168 -1.09 -18.71 8.91
CA LYS A 168 -0.78 -18.28 10.27
C LYS A 168 -1.38 -16.91 10.60
N ILE A 169 -1.25 -15.94 9.70
CA ILE A 169 -1.82 -14.61 9.88
C ILE A 169 -3.35 -14.67 9.88
N GLN A 170 -3.96 -15.41 8.95
CA GLN A 170 -5.41 -15.61 8.88
C GLN A 170 -5.96 -16.25 10.16
N THR A 171 -5.25 -17.25 10.71
CA THR A 171 -5.64 -17.91 11.97
C THR A 171 -5.63 -16.94 13.15
N ILE A 172 -4.67 -15.99 13.19
CA ILE A 172 -4.58 -15.01 14.28
C ILE A 172 -5.63 -13.91 14.16
N THR A 173 -5.81 -13.37 12.95
CA THR A 173 -6.65 -12.19 12.73
C THR A 173 -8.10 -12.51 12.42
N GLY A 174 -8.38 -13.71 11.88
CA GLY A 174 -9.69 -14.07 11.34
C GLY A 174 -10.05 -13.31 10.05
N LYS A 175 -9.08 -12.63 9.42
CA LYS A 175 -9.30 -11.80 8.23
C LYS A 175 -8.56 -12.39 7.01
N PRO A 176 -9.04 -12.11 5.79
CA PRO A 176 -8.34 -12.55 4.57
C PRO A 176 -6.93 -11.94 4.47
N VAL A 177 -5.98 -12.76 4.01
CA VAL A 177 -4.62 -12.30 3.66
C VAL A 177 -4.47 -12.46 2.15
N ILE A 178 -4.46 -11.34 1.44
CA ILE A 178 -4.56 -11.26 -0.02
C ILE A 178 -3.35 -10.60 -0.70
N ALA A 179 -2.47 -9.96 0.08
CA ALA A 179 -1.32 -9.24 -0.42
C ALA A 179 -0.01 -9.75 0.21
N LEU A 180 1.05 -9.76 -0.60
CA LEU A 180 2.41 -10.11 -0.20
C LEU A 180 3.36 -8.97 -0.52
N ALA A 181 4.06 -8.43 0.47
CA ALA A 181 5.23 -7.60 0.22
C ALA A 181 6.47 -8.50 0.07
N TYR A 182 7.20 -8.33 -1.05
CA TYR A 182 8.42 -9.10 -1.28
C TYR A 182 9.55 -8.61 -0.37
N PRO A 183 10.21 -9.49 0.42
CA PRO A 183 11.38 -9.10 1.17
C PRO A 183 12.45 -8.45 0.27
N TYR A 184 12.99 -7.32 0.72
CA TYR A 184 13.95 -6.48 -0.04
C TYR A 184 13.41 -5.93 -1.37
N GLY A 185 12.13 -6.15 -1.69
CA GLY A 185 11.54 -5.85 -2.99
C GLY A 185 11.99 -6.80 -4.11
N ASN A 186 12.74 -7.87 -3.79
CA ASN A 186 13.31 -8.80 -4.77
C ASN A 186 12.25 -9.77 -5.31
N PHE A 187 12.21 -9.91 -6.63
CA PHE A 187 11.30 -10.81 -7.32
C PHE A 187 11.95 -11.41 -8.58
N SER A 188 11.33 -12.46 -9.09
CA SER A 188 11.62 -13.07 -10.39
C SER A 188 10.31 -13.62 -10.96
N ASN A 189 10.31 -14.03 -12.23
CA ASN A 189 9.12 -14.65 -12.83
C ASN A 189 8.67 -15.89 -12.03
N LYS A 190 9.61 -16.65 -11.45
CA LYS A 190 9.30 -17.79 -10.58
C LYS A 190 8.62 -17.33 -9.29
N VAL A 191 9.16 -16.31 -8.61
CA VAL A 191 8.56 -15.75 -7.39
C VAL A 191 7.14 -15.25 -7.66
N VAL A 192 6.91 -14.53 -8.76
CA VAL A 192 5.56 -14.07 -9.17
C VAL A 192 4.63 -15.26 -9.41
N ALA A 193 5.08 -16.30 -10.12
CA ALA A 193 4.28 -17.50 -10.36
C ALA A 193 3.89 -18.23 -9.05
N GLU A 194 4.81 -18.32 -8.09
CA GLU A 194 4.52 -18.90 -6.77
C GLU A 194 3.58 -18.01 -5.95
N THR A 195 3.75 -16.67 -5.98
CA THR A 195 2.88 -15.71 -5.29
C THR A 195 1.42 -15.82 -5.74
N LYS A 196 1.19 -15.96 -7.05
CA LYS A 196 -0.14 -16.11 -7.66
C LYS A 196 -0.95 -17.28 -7.13
N LYS A 197 -0.30 -18.31 -6.60
CA LYS A 197 -1.00 -19.47 -6.03
C LYS A 197 -1.74 -19.13 -4.74
N TYR A 198 -1.34 -18.07 -4.04
CA TYR A 198 -1.81 -17.78 -2.69
C TYR A 198 -2.33 -16.36 -2.48
N TYR A 199 -1.86 -15.38 -3.27
CA TYR A 199 -2.16 -13.96 -3.08
C TYR A 199 -2.76 -13.34 -4.35
N LEU A 200 -3.46 -12.25 -4.18
CA LEU A 200 -4.02 -11.44 -5.28
C LEU A 200 -3.07 -10.31 -5.68
N PHE A 201 -2.19 -9.88 -4.76
CA PHE A 201 -1.27 -8.77 -4.95
C PHE A 201 0.14 -9.12 -4.52
N GLY A 202 1.14 -8.59 -5.25
CA GLY A 202 2.55 -8.65 -4.90
C GLY A 202 3.17 -7.25 -4.96
N LEU A 203 3.91 -6.86 -3.92
CA LEU A 203 4.46 -5.52 -3.79
C LEU A 203 5.99 -5.53 -3.80
N THR A 204 6.56 -4.68 -4.64
CA THR A 204 8.01 -4.43 -4.73
C THR A 204 8.41 -3.18 -3.94
N THR A 205 9.66 -2.77 -4.04
CA THR A 205 10.17 -1.48 -3.57
C THR A 205 10.68 -0.61 -4.73
N THR A 206 10.16 -0.82 -5.93
CA THR A 206 10.45 0.02 -7.09
C THR A 206 9.92 1.43 -6.82
N PRO A 207 10.77 2.48 -6.78
CA PRO A 207 10.40 3.79 -6.28
C PRO A 207 9.63 4.62 -7.34
N LYS A 208 8.38 4.30 -7.57
CA LYS A 208 7.46 5.03 -8.46
C LYS A 208 6.01 4.87 -8.01
N THR A 209 5.14 5.75 -8.49
CA THR A 209 3.69 5.59 -8.33
C THR A 209 3.17 4.44 -9.20
N PHE A 210 2.09 3.81 -8.77
CA PHE A 210 1.37 2.86 -9.61
C PHE A 210 0.54 3.61 -10.65
N SER A 211 0.51 3.08 -11.84
CA SER A 211 -0.36 3.53 -12.93
C SER A 211 -0.77 2.27 -13.69
N GLU A 212 -2.07 2.00 -13.73
CA GLU A 212 -2.61 0.81 -14.38
C GLU A 212 -2.32 0.88 -15.89
N LYS A 213 -1.69 -0.16 -16.41
CA LYS A 213 -1.31 -0.26 -17.83
C LYS A 213 -2.02 -1.40 -18.55
N GLY A 214 -2.76 -2.23 -17.80
CA GLY A 214 -3.39 -3.44 -18.33
C GLY A 214 -2.39 -4.50 -18.79
N ILE A 215 -1.13 -4.43 -18.30
CA ILE A 215 -0.11 -5.42 -18.64
C ILE A 215 -0.19 -6.64 -17.72
N LYS A 216 0.25 -7.78 -18.28
CA LYS A 216 0.25 -9.03 -17.53
C LYS A 216 1.02 -8.89 -16.21
N ASP A 217 0.42 -9.38 -15.14
CA ASP A 217 1.03 -9.51 -13.82
C ASP A 217 1.34 -8.19 -13.09
N GLU A 218 0.87 -7.05 -13.58
CA GLU A 218 1.18 -5.74 -12.96
C GLU A 218 0.75 -5.63 -11.49
N VAL A 219 -0.35 -6.26 -11.09
CA VAL A 219 -0.81 -6.29 -9.69
C VAL A 219 0.08 -7.14 -8.77
N TYR A 220 0.96 -7.96 -9.34
CA TYR A 220 1.98 -8.72 -8.63
C TYR A 220 3.34 -8.00 -8.60
N LEU A 221 3.43 -6.81 -9.19
CA LEU A 221 4.63 -5.98 -9.27
C LEU A 221 4.33 -4.54 -8.85
N LEU A 222 3.43 -4.36 -7.89
CA LEU A 222 3.03 -3.04 -7.41
C LEU A 222 4.24 -2.29 -6.86
N PRO A 223 4.55 -1.11 -7.39
CA PRO A 223 5.68 -0.31 -6.95
C PRO A 223 5.37 0.37 -5.62
N ARG A 224 6.38 0.64 -4.80
CA ARG A 224 6.22 1.37 -3.55
C ARG A 224 7.33 2.40 -3.36
N ILE A 225 6.97 3.56 -2.83
CA ILE A 225 7.90 4.63 -2.53
C ILE A 225 8.23 4.60 -1.04
N TYR A 226 9.51 4.49 -0.74
CA TYR A 226 10.02 4.36 0.60
C TYR A 226 10.06 5.71 1.33
N ILE A 227 9.37 5.82 2.47
CA ILE A 227 9.43 6.98 3.34
C ILE A 227 10.46 6.72 4.43
N LYS A 228 11.47 7.58 4.47
CA LYS A 228 12.68 7.43 5.28
C LYS A 228 12.71 8.43 6.43
N TYR A 229 13.66 8.22 7.36
CA TYR A 229 13.96 9.19 8.42
C TYR A 229 14.29 10.58 7.85
N SER A 230 15.03 10.61 6.75
CA SER A 230 15.45 11.84 6.07
C SER A 230 14.35 12.49 5.23
N THR A 231 13.18 11.84 5.03
CA THR A 231 12.08 12.41 4.23
C THR A 231 11.46 13.60 4.95
N THR A 232 11.69 14.80 4.43
CA THR A 232 11.05 16.02 4.91
C THR A 232 9.58 16.08 4.52
N LEU A 233 8.79 16.99 5.10
CA LEU A 233 7.39 17.18 4.69
C LEU A 233 7.28 17.68 3.24
N ASP A 234 8.23 18.50 2.77
CA ASP A 234 8.30 18.97 1.39
C ASP A 234 8.63 17.83 0.41
N ASP A 235 9.56 16.92 0.81
CA ASP A 235 9.82 15.71 0.02
C ASP A 235 8.59 14.82 -0.05
N PHE A 236 7.92 14.63 1.09
CA PHE A 236 6.68 13.86 1.17
C PHE A 236 5.60 14.45 0.24
N ALA A 237 5.42 15.77 0.25
CA ALA A 237 4.48 16.45 -0.63
C ALA A 237 4.79 16.19 -2.11
N ARG A 238 6.06 16.31 -2.52
CA ARG A 238 6.49 16.00 -3.90
C ARG A 238 6.22 14.53 -4.26
N ILE A 239 6.53 13.61 -3.36
CA ILE A 239 6.30 12.17 -3.57
C ILE A 239 4.82 11.87 -3.83
N VAL A 240 3.92 12.37 -2.98
CA VAL A 240 2.49 12.04 -3.09
C VAL A 240 1.78 12.79 -4.22
N GLU A 241 2.32 13.94 -4.63
CA GLU A 241 1.81 14.71 -5.75
C GLU A 241 2.41 14.28 -7.11
N GLY A 242 3.38 13.36 -7.11
CA GLY A 242 4.02 12.85 -8.33
C GLY A 242 4.95 13.87 -9.01
N LYS A 243 5.63 14.71 -8.23
CA LYS A 243 6.53 15.78 -8.71
C LYS A 243 7.99 15.46 -8.46
#